data_0bb47d206bed09d19dafa8c2b10cb036
#
_entry.id   0bb47d206bed09d19dafa8c2b10cb036
#
_cell.length_a   1.000
_cell.length_b   1.000
_cell.length_c   1.000
_cell.angle_alpha   90.00
_cell.angle_beta   90.00
_cell.angle_gamma   90.00
#
_symmetry.space_group_name_H-M   'P 1'
#
loop_
_entity.id
_entity.type
_entity.pdbx_description
1 polymer ?
#
loop_
_entity_poly.entity_id
_entity_poly.type
_entity_poly.pdbx_seq_one_letter_code
_entity_poly.pdbx_strand_id
1 'polypeptide(L)'
;MKKPKQLEILAVHVAGGKTIRQAAAIVGCSEATAYGFSSSDEFKQAVSRLRSEAVNSAVGSLSDAATEAVSTLRILLDATNEPNIRLNAAKAILANLGPISEANELRQRIDAIEHGATHLKVAR
;
A
#
# COMPACT_ATOMS: atom_id res chain seq x y z
N MET A 1 -6.88 28.17 14.60
CA MET A 1 -5.98 26.99 14.48
C MET A 1 -4.68 27.46 13.84
N LYS A 2 -3.51 26.98 14.30
CA LYS A 2 -2.22 27.42 13.71
C LYS A 2 -2.09 26.92 12.27
N LYS A 3 -1.56 27.76 11.35
CA LYS A 3 -1.39 27.46 9.92
C LYS A 3 -0.80 26.06 9.60
N PRO A 4 0.27 25.57 10.27
CA PRO A 4 0.82 24.25 9.98
C PRO A 4 -0.18 23.11 10.28
N LYS A 5 -0.96 23.24 11.34
CA LYS A 5 -1.98 22.24 11.70
C LYS A 5 -3.14 22.20 10.68
N GLN A 6 -3.50 23.32 10.09
CA GLN A 6 -4.51 23.37 9.01
C GLN A 6 -4.00 22.69 7.74
N LEU A 7 -2.74 22.89 7.38
CA LEU A 7 -2.11 22.24 6.24
C LEU A 7 -2.11 20.71 6.38
N GLU A 8 -1.72 20.20 7.55
CA GLU A 8 -1.70 18.76 7.81
C GLU A 8 -3.10 18.14 7.72
N ILE A 9 -4.11 18.74 8.34
CA ILE A 9 -5.48 18.23 8.30
C ILE A 9 -6.03 18.29 6.86
N LEU A 10 -5.75 19.37 6.13
CA LEU A 10 -6.11 19.48 4.71
C LEU A 10 -5.47 18.37 3.89
N ALA A 11 -4.18 18.08 4.12
CA ALA A 11 -3.45 17.02 3.44
C ALA A 11 -4.07 15.63 3.71
N VAL A 12 -4.50 15.35 4.94
CA VAL A 12 -5.19 14.10 5.29
C VAL A 12 -6.46 13.90 4.47
N HIS A 13 -7.30 14.93 4.37
CA HIS A 13 -8.54 14.85 3.61
C HIS A 13 -8.30 14.69 2.10
N VAL A 14 -7.31 15.39 1.56
CA VAL A 14 -6.94 15.29 0.14
C VAL A 14 -6.27 13.95 -0.16
N ALA A 15 -5.44 13.43 0.73
CA ALA A 15 -4.88 12.09 0.60
C ALA A 15 -5.97 11.01 0.59
N GLY A 16 -7.04 11.21 1.37
CA GLY A 16 -8.24 10.37 1.38
C GLY A 16 -9.19 10.55 0.20
N GLY A 17 -8.79 11.29 -0.86
CA GLY A 17 -9.54 11.42 -2.11
C GLY A 17 -10.52 12.59 -2.17
N LYS A 18 -10.56 13.49 -1.18
CA LYS A 18 -11.39 14.69 -1.24
C LYS A 18 -10.74 15.76 -2.13
N THR A 19 -11.57 16.56 -2.80
CA THR A 19 -11.08 17.74 -3.51
C THR A 19 -10.62 18.81 -2.53
N ILE A 20 -9.74 19.73 -2.99
CA ILE A 20 -9.27 20.86 -2.16
C ILE A 20 -10.44 21.66 -1.58
N ARG A 21 -11.47 21.90 -2.39
CA ARG A 21 -12.71 22.59 -1.97
C ARG A 21 -13.45 21.86 -0.84
N GLN A 22 -13.64 20.56 -0.98
CA GLN A 22 -14.30 19.74 0.04
C GLN A 22 -13.47 19.69 1.33
N ALA A 23 -12.15 19.54 1.20
CA ALA A 23 -11.25 19.54 2.34
C ALA A 23 -11.24 20.89 3.06
N ALA A 24 -11.24 22.01 2.32
CA ALA A 24 -11.32 23.36 2.87
C ALA A 24 -12.59 23.57 3.73
N ALA A 25 -13.74 23.10 3.23
CA ALA A 25 -15.01 23.18 3.96
C ALA A 25 -14.96 22.38 5.28
N ILE A 26 -14.33 21.21 5.29
CA ILE A 26 -14.20 20.37 6.48
C ILE A 26 -13.24 20.98 7.50
N VAL A 27 -12.12 21.53 7.03
CA VAL A 27 -11.09 22.16 7.89
C VAL A 27 -11.54 23.53 8.41
N GLY A 28 -12.54 24.14 7.76
CA GLY A 28 -13.04 25.46 8.11
C GLY A 28 -12.09 26.59 7.69
N CYS A 29 -11.42 26.44 6.55
CA CYS A 29 -10.60 27.49 5.95
C CYS A 29 -11.18 27.96 4.61
N SER A 30 -10.76 29.16 4.15
CA SER A 30 -11.18 29.67 2.85
C SER A 30 -10.57 28.84 1.71
N GLU A 31 -11.28 28.74 0.59
CA GLU A 31 -10.76 28.06 -0.59
C GLU A 31 -9.43 28.66 -1.06
N ALA A 32 -9.30 29.99 -1.02
CA ALA A 32 -8.05 30.67 -1.36
C ALA A 32 -6.87 30.21 -0.47
N THR A 33 -7.11 30.06 0.84
CA THR A 33 -6.11 29.55 1.77
C THR A 33 -5.75 28.10 1.45
N ALA A 34 -6.74 27.26 1.18
CA ALA A 34 -6.53 25.84 0.85
C ALA A 34 -5.76 25.67 -0.47
N TYR A 35 -6.07 26.46 -1.49
CA TYR A 35 -5.31 26.45 -2.74
C TYR A 35 -3.87 26.98 -2.55
N GLY A 36 -3.67 27.97 -1.67
CA GLY A 36 -2.34 28.43 -1.29
C GLY A 36 -1.51 27.31 -0.66
N PHE A 37 -2.09 26.54 0.25
CA PHE A 37 -1.42 25.38 0.83
C PHE A 37 -1.12 24.30 -0.23
N SER A 38 -2.09 23.99 -1.10
CA SER A 38 -1.94 22.93 -2.11
C SER A 38 -0.81 23.20 -3.12
N SER A 39 -0.41 24.45 -3.27
CA SER A 39 0.70 24.84 -4.15
C SER A 39 2.06 24.59 -3.51
N SER A 40 2.15 24.47 -2.19
CA SER A 40 3.41 24.28 -1.47
C SER A 40 3.96 22.87 -1.62
N ASP A 41 5.28 22.76 -1.65
CA ASP A 41 5.96 21.47 -1.72
C ASP A 41 5.75 20.65 -0.44
N GLU A 42 5.68 21.33 0.71
CA GLU A 42 5.36 20.71 1.99
C GLU A 42 4.00 19.97 1.95
N PHE A 43 2.98 20.60 1.39
CA PHE A 43 1.67 19.97 1.22
C PHE A 43 1.70 18.77 0.28
N LYS A 44 2.37 18.90 -0.87
CA LYS A 44 2.50 17.81 -1.86
C LYS A 44 3.22 16.61 -1.26
N GLN A 45 4.30 16.85 -0.52
CA GLN A 45 5.03 15.81 0.20
C GLN A 45 4.17 15.14 1.28
N ALA A 46 3.42 15.92 2.06
CA ALA A 46 2.51 15.38 3.07
C ALA A 46 1.43 14.48 2.46
N VAL A 47 0.78 14.92 1.37
CA VAL A 47 -0.23 14.11 0.65
C VAL A 47 0.39 12.84 0.08
N SER A 48 1.58 12.92 -0.54
CA SER A 48 2.30 11.77 -1.08
C SER A 48 2.64 10.75 0.01
N ARG A 49 3.19 11.21 1.13
CA ARG A 49 3.52 10.36 2.29
C ARG A 49 2.27 9.65 2.83
N LEU A 50 1.19 10.39 3.07
CA LEU A 50 -0.06 9.83 3.60
C LEU A 50 -0.69 8.79 2.67
N ARG A 51 -0.62 9.01 1.35
CA ARG A 51 -1.07 8.02 0.37
C ARG A 51 -0.21 6.75 0.39
N SER A 52 1.11 6.91 0.48
CA SER A 52 2.03 5.78 0.58
C SER A 52 1.80 4.98 1.87
N GLU A 53 1.60 5.65 3.00
CA GLU A 53 1.28 5.02 4.28
C GLU A 53 -0.04 4.23 4.21
N ALA A 54 -1.08 4.80 3.58
CA ALA A 54 -2.36 4.11 3.39
C ALA A 54 -2.23 2.86 2.50
N VAL A 55 -1.47 2.95 1.40
CA VAL A 55 -1.19 1.80 0.54
C VAL A 55 -0.41 0.73 1.28
N ASN A 56 0.64 1.10 2.01
CA ASN A 56 1.44 0.17 2.80
C ASN A 56 0.61 -0.54 3.87
N SER A 57 -0.28 0.18 4.54
CA SER A 57 -1.21 -0.39 5.52
C SER A 57 -2.17 -1.39 4.87
N ALA A 58 -2.72 -1.06 3.69
CA ALA A 58 -3.60 -1.97 2.95
C ALA A 58 -2.85 -3.23 2.48
N VAL A 59 -1.61 -3.08 2.00
CA VAL A 59 -0.75 -4.21 1.63
C VAL A 59 -0.45 -5.09 2.84
N GLY A 60 -0.16 -4.51 4.00
CA GLY A 60 0.03 -5.24 5.26
C GLY A 60 -1.19 -6.08 5.61
N SER A 61 -2.38 -5.48 5.60
CA SER A 61 -3.64 -6.19 5.89
C SER A 61 -3.93 -7.31 4.89
N LEU A 62 -3.61 -7.11 3.60
CA LEU A 62 -3.74 -8.16 2.58
C LEU A 62 -2.75 -9.30 2.81
N SER A 63 -1.53 -9.00 3.25
CA SER A 63 -0.52 -10.02 3.58
C SER A 63 -0.97 -10.88 4.76
N ASP A 64 -1.54 -10.26 5.79
CA ASP A 64 -2.09 -10.99 6.94
C ASP A 64 -3.25 -11.90 6.51
N ALA A 65 -4.19 -11.37 5.72
CA ALA A 65 -5.30 -12.13 5.18
C ALA A 65 -4.85 -13.28 4.26
N ALA A 66 -3.81 -13.07 3.46
CA ALA A 66 -3.22 -14.10 2.62
C ALA A 66 -2.61 -15.24 3.45
N THR A 67 -1.93 -14.90 4.55
CA THR A 67 -1.36 -15.89 5.48
C THR A 67 -2.47 -16.74 6.11
N GLU A 68 -3.56 -16.12 6.52
CA GLU A 68 -4.74 -16.81 7.07
C GLU A 68 -5.42 -17.70 6.03
N ALA A 69 -5.56 -17.21 4.79
CA ALA A 69 -6.12 -17.99 3.69
C ALA A 69 -5.26 -19.23 3.37
N VAL A 70 -3.95 -19.11 3.35
CA VAL A 70 -3.03 -20.25 3.16
C VAL A 70 -3.19 -21.26 4.30
N SER A 71 -3.30 -20.79 5.54
CA SER A 71 -3.53 -21.66 6.69
C SER A 71 -4.85 -22.44 6.56
N THR A 72 -5.91 -21.76 6.15
CA THR A 72 -7.22 -22.38 5.88
C THR A 72 -7.13 -23.44 4.77
N LEU A 73 -6.48 -23.12 3.65
CA LEU A 73 -6.28 -24.08 2.56
C LEU A 73 -5.51 -25.32 3.02
N ARG A 74 -4.50 -25.16 3.88
CA ARG A 74 -3.75 -26.28 4.45
C ARG A 74 -4.63 -27.19 5.31
N ILE A 75 -5.50 -26.62 6.13
CA ILE A 75 -6.46 -27.38 6.94
C ILE A 75 -7.42 -28.16 6.03
N LEU A 76 -7.88 -27.57 4.94
CA LEU A 76 -8.78 -28.23 3.99
C LEU A 76 -8.13 -29.39 3.20
N LEU A 77 -6.80 -29.52 3.20
CA LEU A 77 -6.10 -30.68 2.64
C LEU A 77 -6.17 -31.92 3.53
N ASP A 78 -6.58 -31.77 4.80
CA ASP A 78 -6.61 -32.89 5.74
C ASP A 78 -7.50 -34.03 5.25
N ALA A 79 -7.08 -35.28 5.55
CA ALA A 79 -7.74 -36.49 5.12
C ALA A 79 -9.18 -36.65 5.66
N THR A 80 -9.53 -35.93 6.70
CA THR A 80 -10.88 -35.88 7.27
C THR A 80 -11.89 -35.13 6.42
N ASN A 81 -11.43 -34.27 5.51
CA ASN A 81 -12.29 -33.54 4.59
C ASN A 81 -12.67 -34.38 3.37
N GLU A 82 -13.81 -34.05 2.76
CA GLU A 82 -14.27 -34.70 1.55
C GLU A 82 -13.25 -34.56 0.39
N PRO A 83 -13.13 -35.57 -0.50
CA PRO A 83 -12.17 -35.56 -1.60
C PRO A 83 -12.26 -34.32 -2.50
N ASN A 84 -13.46 -33.82 -2.80
CA ASN A 84 -13.66 -32.63 -3.61
C ASN A 84 -13.14 -31.36 -2.93
N ILE A 85 -13.32 -31.22 -1.63
CA ILE A 85 -12.80 -30.08 -0.85
C ILE A 85 -11.27 -30.11 -0.88
N ARG A 86 -10.67 -31.28 -0.64
CA ARG A 86 -9.23 -31.47 -0.69
C ARG A 86 -8.64 -31.18 -2.07
N LEU A 87 -9.30 -31.65 -3.14
CA LEU A 87 -8.88 -31.40 -4.50
C LEU A 87 -8.92 -29.90 -4.82
N ASN A 88 -9.98 -29.20 -4.45
CA ASN A 88 -10.11 -27.77 -4.69
C ASN A 88 -9.09 -26.95 -3.90
N ALA A 89 -8.80 -27.31 -2.66
CA ALA A 89 -7.76 -26.68 -1.85
C ALA A 89 -6.36 -26.88 -2.49
N ALA A 90 -6.05 -28.09 -2.93
CA ALA A 90 -4.80 -28.38 -3.63
C ALA A 90 -4.66 -27.58 -4.93
N LYS A 91 -5.70 -27.53 -5.76
CA LYS A 91 -5.73 -26.71 -6.99
C LYS A 91 -5.52 -25.22 -6.68
N ALA A 92 -6.17 -24.69 -5.65
CA ALA A 92 -6.02 -23.28 -5.26
C ALA A 92 -4.57 -22.97 -4.87
N ILE A 93 -3.91 -23.83 -4.11
CA ILE A 93 -2.51 -23.65 -3.72
C ILE A 93 -1.60 -23.68 -4.96
N LEU A 94 -1.74 -24.70 -5.82
CA LEU A 94 -0.91 -24.87 -7.01
C LEU A 94 -1.11 -23.74 -8.04
N ALA A 95 -2.34 -23.26 -8.21
CA ALA A 95 -2.65 -22.16 -9.13
C ALA A 95 -1.97 -20.83 -8.73
N ASN A 96 -1.76 -20.61 -7.44
CA ASN A 96 -1.15 -19.37 -6.95
C ASN A 96 0.37 -19.47 -6.72
N LEU A 97 0.92 -20.68 -6.73
CA LEU A 97 2.35 -20.88 -6.48
C LEU A 97 3.23 -20.24 -7.57
N GLY A 98 2.90 -20.45 -8.85
CA GLY A 98 3.65 -19.92 -9.99
C GLY A 98 3.71 -18.37 -9.98
N PRO A 99 2.58 -17.66 -10.02
CA PRO A 99 2.55 -16.19 -10.01
C PRO A 99 3.27 -15.57 -8.81
N ILE A 100 3.16 -16.16 -7.62
CA ILE A 100 3.85 -15.66 -6.41
C ILE A 100 5.36 -15.88 -6.53
N SER A 101 5.80 -17.02 -7.04
CA SER A 101 7.21 -17.34 -7.26
C SER A 101 7.85 -16.39 -8.27
N GLU A 102 7.18 -16.14 -9.40
CA GLU A 102 7.64 -15.20 -10.42
C GLU A 102 7.74 -13.76 -9.90
N ALA A 103 6.74 -13.31 -9.15
CA ALA A 103 6.75 -11.98 -8.55
C ALA A 103 7.91 -11.81 -7.56
N ASN A 104 8.19 -12.84 -6.76
CA ASN A 104 9.30 -12.83 -5.80
C ASN A 104 10.67 -12.82 -6.49
N GLU A 105 10.84 -13.61 -7.55
CA GLU A 105 12.06 -13.63 -8.36
C GLU A 105 12.32 -12.26 -9.01
N LEU A 106 11.29 -11.65 -9.58
CA LEU A 106 11.40 -10.31 -10.17
C LEU A 106 11.80 -9.27 -9.12
N ARG A 107 11.22 -9.33 -7.94
CA ARG A 107 11.57 -8.44 -6.82
C ARG A 107 13.03 -8.60 -6.42
N GLN A 108 13.53 -9.83 -6.28
CA GLN A 108 14.93 -10.09 -5.96
C GLN A 108 15.88 -9.53 -7.02
N ARG A 109 15.51 -9.62 -8.31
CA ARG A 109 16.31 -9.03 -9.40
C ARG A 109 16.35 -7.51 -9.34
N ILE A 110 15.21 -6.87 -9.03
CA ILE A 110 15.15 -5.41 -8.86
C ILE A 110 16.03 -4.98 -7.68
N ASP A 111 15.90 -5.62 -6.53
CA ASP A 111 16.70 -5.33 -5.34
C ASP A 111 18.20 -5.48 -5.64
N ALA A 112 18.61 -6.51 -6.38
CA ALA A 112 20.00 -6.72 -6.76
C ALA A 112 20.54 -5.60 -7.69
N ILE A 113 19.71 -5.13 -8.63
CA ILE A 113 20.07 -4.02 -9.52
C ILE A 113 20.19 -2.71 -8.74
N GLU A 114 19.25 -2.42 -7.85
CA GLU A 114 19.27 -1.21 -7.02
C GLU A 114 20.49 -1.16 -6.11
N HIS A 115 20.83 -2.28 -5.45
CA HIS A 115 22.04 -2.38 -4.62
C HIS A 115 23.32 -2.27 -5.45
N GLY A 116 23.38 -2.91 -6.63
CA GLY A 116 24.50 -2.79 -7.56
C GLY A 116 24.70 -1.37 -8.08
N ALA A 117 23.62 -0.66 -8.39
CA ALA A 117 23.67 0.73 -8.83
C ALA A 117 24.11 1.70 -7.72
N THR A 118 23.80 1.39 -6.46
CA THR A 118 24.21 2.20 -5.31
C THR A 118 25.73 2.12 -5.09
N HIS A 119 26.35 0.95 -5.26
CA HIS A 119 27.79 0.78 -5.15
C HIS A 119 28.57 1.55 -6.24
N LEU A 120 28.02 1.68 -7.44
CA LEU A 120 28.66 2.44 -8.54
C LEU A 120 28.63 3.96 -8.32
N LYS A 121 27.66 4.47 -7.55
CA LYS A 121 27.58 5.91 -7.21
C LYS A 121 28.52 6.35 -6.09
N VAL A 122 28.91 5.43 -5.21
CA VAL A 122 29.83 5.72 -4.08
C VAL A 122 31.30 5.63 -4.49
N ALA A 123 31.61 4.99 -5.61
CA ALA A 123 32.98 4.82 -6.12
C ALA A 123 33.46 5.96 -7.06
N ARG A 124 32.75 7.10 -7.12
CA ARG A 124 33.13 8.35 -7.80
C ARG A 124 33.28 9.48 -6.79
#